data_21c3b9bff14cde4e63ae7365ba6f1f65
#
_entry.id   21c3b9bff14cde4e63ae7365ba6f1f65
#
_cell.length_a   1.000
_cell.length_b   1.000
_cell.length_c   1.000
_cell.angle_alpha   90.00
_cell.angle_beta   90.00
_cell.angle_gamma   90.00
#
_symmetry.space_group_name_H-M   'P 1'
#
loop_
_entity.id
_entity.type
_entity.pdbx_description
1 polymer ?
#
loop_
_entity_poly.entity_id
_entity_poly.type
_entity_poly.pdbx_seq_one_letter_code
_entity_poly.pdbx_strand_id
1 'polypeptide(L)' 'MKIDAQSSTWLAIEAYAEQRLAEHRKRLESAIPWDETQAVRAQMRELRLLLAEAQPVDAQYVALDIEQEIPQ' A
#
# COMPACT_ATOMS: atom_id res chain seq x y z
N MET A 1 -9.63 -10.39 -5.51
CA MET A 1 -8.64 -10.74 -6.53
C MET A 1 -7.46 -11.44 -5.88
N LYS A 2 -6.99 -12.50 -6.50
CA LYS A 2 -5.84 -13.23 -5.97
C LYS A 2 -4.63 -12.97 -6.84
N ILE A 3 -3.54 -12.56 -6.19
CA ILE A 3 -2.28 -12.29 -6.87
C ILE A 3 -1.20 -13.11 -6.20
N ASP A 4 -0.42 -13.81 -7.01
CA ASP A 4 0.70 -14.60 -6.51
C ASP A 4 1.83 -13.66 -6.11
N ALA A 5 2.04 -13.52 -4.81
CA ALA A 5 3.06 -12.60 -4.29
C ALA A 5 4.48 -13.05 -4.65
N GLN A 6 4.64 -14.27 -5.15
CA GLN A 6 5.96 -14.78 -5.52
C GLN A 6 6.23 -14.65 -7.02
N SER A 7 5.25 -14.24 -7.81
CA SER A 7 5.46 -14.14 -9.26
C SER A 7 6.41 -13.00 -9.59
N SER A 8 7.17 -13.16 -10.66
CA SER A 8 8.10 -12.13 -11.09
C SER A 8 7.35 -10.87 -11.52
N THR A 9 6.18 -11.04 -12.13
CA THR A 9 5.37 -9.91 -12.52
C THR A 9 4.94 -9.09 -11.30
N TRP A 10 4.46 -9.78 -10.25
CA TRP A 10 4.05 -9.07 -9.06
C TRP A 10 5.23 -8.40 -8.36
N LEU A 11 6.39 -9.05 -8.33
CA LEU A 11 7.55 -8.44 -7.70
C LEU A 11 7.95 -7.15 -8.40
N ALA A 12 7.81 -7.11 -9.72
CA ALA A 12 8.09 -5.89 -10.48
C ALA A 12 7.06 -4.80 -10.16
N ILE A 13 5.80 -5.18 -10.05
CA ILE A 13 4.74 -4.23 -9.69
C ILE A 13 4.97 -3.71 -8.27
N GLU A 14 5.33 -4.60 -7.36
CA GLU A 14 5.58 -4.22 -5.99
C GLU A 14 6.73 -3.22 -5.90
N ALA A 15 7.81 -3.49 -6.61
CA ALA A 15 8.96 -2.59 -6.62
C ALA A 15 8.57 -1.21 -7.15
N TYR A 16 7.79 -1.18 -8.21
CA TYR A 16 7.32 0.07 -8.77
C TYR A 16 6.45 0.83 -7.77
N ALA A 17 5.51 0.13 -7.14
CA ALA A 17 4.60 0.78 -6.20
C ALA A 17 5.36 1.32 -4.99
N GLU A 18 6.35 0.57 -4.50
CA GLU A 18 7.15 1.04 -3.38
C GLU A 18 7.96 2.29 -3.75
N GLN A 19 8.48 2.30 -4.98
CA GLN A 19 9.19 3.48 -5.44
C GLN A 19 8.28 4.69 -5.52
N ARG A 20 7.06 4.50 -6.03
CA ARG A 20 6.10 5.60 -6.11
C ARG A 20 5.70 6.09 -4.72
N LEU A 21 5.53 5.18 -3.78
CA LEU A 21 5.22 5.59 -2.41
C LEU A 21 6.35 6.41 -1.81
N ALA A 22 7.58 6.02 -2.07
CA ALA A 22 8.73 6.79 -1.56
C ALA A 22 8.75 8.20 -2.16
N GLU A 23 8.46 8.32 -3.45
CA GLU A 23 8.41 9.61 -4.10
C GLU A 23 7.29 10.47 -3.53
N HIS A 24 6.14 9.88 -3.27
CA HIS A 24 5.02 10.62 -2.68
C HIS A 24 5.35 11.09 -1.26
N ARG A 25 5.97 10.22 -0.46
CA ARG A 25 6.36 10.63 0.89
C ARG A 25 7.34 11.80 0.84
N LYS A 26 8.28 11.76 -0.10
CA LYS A 26 9.23 12.84 -0.25
C LYS A 26 8.52 14.14 -0.64
N ARG A 27 7.53 14.04 -1.52
CA ARG A 27 6.78 15.21 -1.92
C ARG A 27 5.99 15.80 -0.77
N LEU A 28 5.44 14.96 0.11
CA LEU A 28 4.72 15.46 1.28
C LEU A 28 5.63 16.16 2.28
N GLU A 29 6.93 15.89 2.24
CA GLU A 29 7.87 16.58 3.12
C GLU A 29 8.15 18.00 2.66
N SER A 30 7.84 18.34 1.43
CA SER A 30 8.02 19.70 0.94
C SER A 30 6.73 20.49 1.16
N ALA A 31 6.85 21.81 1.09
CA ALA A 31 5.68 22.69 1.29
C ALA A 31 4.87 22.70 0.00
N ILE A 32 3.75 21.99 0.01
CA ILE A 32 2.85 21.95 -1.15
C ILE A 32 1.46 22.39 -0.72
N PRO A 33 0.63 22.87 -1.67
CA PRO A 33 -0.73 23.30 -1.35
C PRO A 33 -1.57 22.19 -0.78
N TRP A 34 -2.57 22.54 0.00
CA TRP A 34 -3.43 21.59 0.69
C TRP A 34 -4.13 20.63 -0.28
N ASP A 35 -4.66 21.16 -1.38
CA ASP A 35 -5.34 20.30 -2.34
C ASP A 35 -4.39 19.32 -2.98
N GLU A 36 -3.15 19.73 -3.23
CA GLU A 36 -2.14 18.82 -3.77
C GLU A 36 -1.77 17.75 -2.73
N THR A 37 -1.68 18.15 -1.46
CA THR A 37 -1.44 17.21 -0.38
C THR A 37 -2.51 16.12 -0.35
N GLN A 38 -3.77 16.51 -0.51
CA GLN A 38 -4.85 15.54 -0.51
C GLN A 38 -4.77 14.60 -1.71
N ALA A 39 -4.40 15.13 -2.87
CA ALA A 39 -4.25 14.29 -4.06
C ALA A 39 -3.14 13.28 -3.87
N VAL A 40 -2.01 13.70 -3.32
CA VAL A 40 -0.89 12.78 -3.08
C VAL A 40 -1.29 11.70 -2.08
N ARG A 41 -2.00 12.06 -1.02
CA ARG A 41 -2.44 11.08 -0.04
C ARG A 41 -3.40 10.06 -0.65
N ALA A 42 -4.28 10.51 -1.54
CA ALA A 42 -5.19 9.59 -2.21
C ALA A 42 -4.43 8.62 -3.10
N GLN A 43 -3.41 9.09 -3.81
CA GLN A 43 -2.59 8.23 -4.64
C GLN A 43 -1.83 7.20 -3.80
N MET A 44 -1.32 7.62 -2.65
CA MET A 44 -0.63 6.69 -1.75
C MET A 44 -1.58 5.62 -1.22
N ARG A 45 -2.81 6.00 -0.92
CA ARG A 45 -3.81 5.04 -0.45
C ARG A 45 -4.07 3.97 -1.51
N GLU A 46 -4.21 4.39 -2.77
CA GLU A 46 -4.43 3.45 -3.85
C GLU A 46 -3.26 2.49 -4.03
N LEU A 47 -2.05 3.01 -3.91
CA LEU A 47 -0.87 2.15 -4.02
C LEU A 47 -0.83 1.13 -2.89
N ARG A 48 -1.18 1.55 -1.68
CA ARG A 48 -1.20 0.63 -0.54
C ARG A 48 -2.27 -0.44 -0.71
N LEU A 49 -3.42 -0.07 -1.24
CA LEU A 49 -4.47 -1.04 -1.51
C LEU A 49 -4.02 -2.05 -2.55
N LEU A 50 -3.33 -1.59 -3.59
CA LEU A 50 -2.78 -2.49 -4.58
C LEU A 50 -1.81 -3.47 -3.96
N LEU A 51 -0.90 -2.98 -3.13
CA LEU A 51 0.09 -3.84 -2.50
C LEU A 51 -0.56 -4.86 -1.58
N ALA A 52 -1.69 -4.52 -0.98
CA ALA A 52 -2.39 -5.43 -0.09
C ALA A 52 -3.03 -6.61 -0.84
N GLU A 53 -3.21 -6.49 -2.15
CA GLU A 53 -3.86 -7.56 -2.92
C GLU A 53 -3.04 -8.83 -2.97
N ALA A 54 -1.73 -8.74 -2.78
CA ALA A 54 -0.86 -9.91 -2.87
C ALA A 54 -0.26 -10.26 -1.53
N GLN A 55 -0.99 -10.00 -0.45
CA GLN A 55 -0.53 -10.39 0.87
C GLN A 55 -0.45 -11.91 0.98
N PRO A 56 0.60 -12.42 1.62
CA PRO A 56 0.67 -13.86 1.89
C PRO A 56 -0.55 -14.29 2.72
N VAL A 57 -1.00 -15.51 2.49
CA VAL A 57 -2.17 -16.01 3.19
C VAL A 57 -1.97 -15.95 4.70
N ASP A 58 -0.79 -16.35 5.14
CA ASP A 58 -0.50 -16.36 6.58
C ASP A 58 -0.59 -14.96 7.17
N ALA A 59 -0.05 -13.98 6.48
CA ALA A 59 -0.09 -12.61 6.96
C ALA A 59 -1.51 -12.08 7.02
N GLN A 60 -2.31 -12.41 6.02
CA GLN A 60 -3.71 -11.99 6.01
C GLN A 60 -4.47 -12.62 7.16
N TYR A 61 -4.17 -13.87 7.42
CA TYR A 61 -4.85 -14.59 8.48
C TYR A 61 -4.56 -13.97 9.85
N VAL A 62 -3.31 -13.67 10.07
CA VAL A 62 -2.92 -13.04 11.32
C VAL A 62 -3.56 -11.66 11.46
N ALA A 63 -3.60 -10.90 10.38
CA ALA A 63 -4.21 -9.58 10.42
C ALA A 63 -5.69 -9.66 10.76
N LEU A 64 -6.39 -10.65 10.21
CA LEU A 64 -7.80 -10.82 10.52
C LEU A 64 -8.00 -11.16 11.98
N ASP A 65 -7.16 -12.01 12.54
CA ASP A 65 -7.27 -12.35 13.94
C ASP A 65 -7.09 -11.12 14.82
N ILE A 66 -6.12 -10.30 14.48
CA ILE A 66 -5.89 -9.07 15.25
C ILE A 66 -7.09 -8.15 15.16
N GLU A 67 -7.65 -8.01 13.97
CA GLU A 67 -8.80 -7.13 13.81
C GLU A 67 -10.00 -7.60 14.58
N GLN A 68 -10.16 -8.90 14.69
CA GLN A 68 -11.28 -9.44 15.45
C GLN A 68 -11.13 -9.18 16.93
N GLU A 69 -9.92 -9.05 17.39
CA GLU A 69 -9.69 -8.78 18.80
C GLU A 69 -9.83 -7.31 19.14
N ILE A 70 -9.46 -6.47 18.21
CA ILE A 70 -9.43 -5.05 18.47
C ILE A 70 -10.81 -4.44 18.66
N PRO A 71 -11.80 -4.81 17.88
CA PRO A 71 -13.07 -4.10 17.93
C PRO A 71 -13.86 -4.25 19.20
N GLN A 72 -13.35 -4.81 20.16
CA GLN A 72 -14.09 -5.01 21.41
C GLN A 72 -14.19 -3.78 22.24
#